data_cfbbf5cda0a447a503999e9b62666b99
#
_entry.id   cfbbf5cda0a447a503999e9b62666b99
#
_cell.length_a   1.000
_cell.length_b   1.000
_cell.length_c   1.000
_cell.angle_alpha   90.00
_cell.angle_beta   90.00
_cell.angle_gamma   90.00
#
_symmetry.space_group_name_H-M   'P 1'
#
loop_
_entity.id
_entity.type
_entity.pdbx_description
1 polymer ?
#
loop_
_entity_poly.entity_id
_entity_poly.type
_entity_poly.pdbx_seq_one_letter_code
_entity_poly.pdbx_strand_id
1 'polypeptide(L)'
;MTQRIISLIVVCITLSIPSIAQKELKALRAFVKAKNTSEAMKEVSRLENDSACQHLLKVYELALKTQIQINDVENEKVYLKKACDTVKLFESTRQIFFYIHKIDSLERLQKEAAGKDYKLDKSTEKLIERYYGNFVAGTRYFYARQKYKEAQRNLDLLLTLNEGHLIDDDLKDEKSKDVAMNAYMFTYCAFQNGDYAALERYKSLLFADQRYYQTTLEMYARVANDLGHDEVFETYLEKGAADFPLHAYFFDELASLYVADERFAQCVDLADHVLAADSMSLKAMYLKAHALYHKDEQAACIEISKRLVDADAQHTYPEANFYAGQFIMNKLETIYVPTRIGSKNFVMAKNEMKKVCSEARPYLERYRKLCPSQREKWAPLLYKVYLELNMGPEFEDICRYM
;
A
#
# COMPACT_ATOMS: atom_id res chain seq x y z
N MET A 1 -2.28 29.33 36.16
CA MET A 1 -1.08 30.21 36.10
C MET A 1 -0.49 30.24 34.69
N THR A 2 -0.40 29.18 33.97
CA THR A 2 0.15 29.09 32.60
C THR A 2 -0.61 29.93 31.57
N GLN A 3 -1.94 29.96 31.60
CA GLN A 3 -2.75 30.76 30.66
C GLN A 3 -2.57 32.27 30.81
N ARG A 4 -2.35 32.76 32.04
CA ARG A 4 -2.08 34.20 32.28
C ARG A 4 -0.68 34.62 31.84
N ILE A 5 0.30 33.73 31.86
CA ILE A 5 1.67 34.01 31.41
C ILE A 5 1.72 34.06 29.88
N ILE A 6 0.99 33.20 29.20
CA ILE A 6 0.87 33.20 27.73
C ILE A 6 0.14 34.47 27.27
N SER A 7 -0.93 34.89 27.95
CA SER A 7 -1.64 36.16 27.67
C SER A 7 -0.75 37.40 27.87
N LEU A 8 0.12 37.40 28.88
CA LEU A 8 1.05 38.53 29.12
C LEU A 8 2.15 38.60 28.08
N ILE A 9 2.66 37.46 27.61
CA ILE A 9 3.68 37.40 26.55
C ILE A 9 3.11 37.92 25.23
N VAL A 10 1.88 37.55 24.88
CA VAL A 10 1.20 38.03 23.66
C VAL A 10 0.92 39.54 23.75
N VAL A 11 0.53 40.09 24.90
CA VAL A 11 0.26 41.54 25.11
C VAL A 11 1.56 42.34 25.10
N CYS A 12 2.67 41.84 25.63
CA CYS A 12 3.96 42.54 25.58
C CYS A 12 4.57 42.60 24.15
N ILE A 13 4.28 41.58 23.32
CA ILE A 13 4.76 41.57 21.91
C ILE A 13 4.01 42.60 21.05
N THR A 14 2.76 42.94 21.37
CA THR A 14 1.95 43.90 20.60
C THR A 14 2.26 45.35 20.86
N LEU A 15 2.93 45.72 21.97
CA LEU A 15 3.15 47.08 22.37
C LEU A 15 4.52 47.67 22.03
N SER A 16 5.49 46.87 21.61
CA SER A 16 6.87 47.35 21.36
C SER A 16 7.38 47.30 19.91
N ILE A 17 6.54 47.02 18.91
CA ILE A 17 6.96 46.77 17.52
C ILE A 17 6.50 47.78 16.44
N PRO A 18 6.13 49.04 16.67
CA PRO A 18 5.68 49.87 15.54
C PRO A 18 6.78 50.32 14.59
N SER A 19 7.99 50.56 15.07
CA SER A 19 9.02 51.22 14.25
C SER A 19 9.89 50.24 13.46
N ILE A 20 10.28 49.11 14.03
CA ILE A 20 11.11 48.10 13.36
C ILE A 20 10.25 47.38 12.30
N ALA A 21 9.06 46.94 12.66
CA ALA A 21 8.14 46.30 11.75
C ALA A 21 7.76 47.19 10.53
N GLN A 22 7.57 48.48 10.72
CA GLN A 22 7.28 49.39 9.60
C GLN A 22 8.46 49.52 8.63
N LYS A 23 9.68 49.52 9.14
CA LYS A 23 10.89 49.59 8.32
C LYS A 23 11.09 48.31 7.51
N GLU A 24 10.93 47.14 8.14
CA GLU A 24 11.06 45.83 7.49
C GLU A 24 10.01 45.59 6.40
N LEU A 25 8.77 46.04 6.62
CA LEU A 25 7.69 45.93 5.63
C LEU A 25 7.81 46.91 4.45
N LYS A 26 8.72 47.90 4.51
CA LYS A 26 8.85 48.92 3.45
C LYS A 26 9.27 48.33 2.12
N ALA A 27 10.24 47.40 2.13
CA ALA A 27 10.72 46.71 0.92
C ALA A 27 9.61 45.86 0.33
N LEU A 28 8.94 45.01 1.15
CA LEU A 28 7.86 44.13 0.70
C LEU A 28 6.71 44.96 0.07
N ARG A 29 6.28 46.06 0.70
CA ARG A 29 5.24 46.93 0.14
C ARG A 29 5.63 47.51 -1.22
N ALA A 30 6.89 47.91 -1.38
CA ALA A 30 7.39 48.44 -2.65
C ALA A 30 7.37 47.38 -3.76
N PHE A 31 7.84 46.16 -3.48
CA PHE A 31 7.81 45.06 -4.45
C PHE A 31 6.38 44.66 -4.84
N VAL A 32 5.47 44.57 -3.89
CA VAL A 32 4.05 44.25 -4.16
C VAL A 32 3.38 45.34 -5.01
N LYS A 33 3.67 46.63 -4.71
CA LYS A 33 3.15 47.74 -5.51
C LYS A 33 3.68 47.75 -6.94
N ALA A 34 4.95 47.42 -7.11
CA ALA A 34 5.62 47.34 -8.41
C ALA A 34 5.25 46.03 -9.18
N LYS A 35 4.44 45.13 -8.58
CA LYS A 35 4.13 43.81 -9.11
C LYS A 35 5.38 42.94 -9.39
N ASN A 36 6.48 43.21 -8.69
CA ASN A 36 7.67 42.39 -8.72
C ASN A 36 7.47 41.16 -7.77
N THR A 37 6.72 40.19 -8.25
CA THR A 37 6.29 39.06 -7.43
C THR A 37 7.43 38.16 -6.98
N SER A 38 8.53 38.06 -7.75
CA SER A 38 9.71 37.29 -7.39
C SER A 38 10.41 37.85 -6.16
N GLU A 39 10.72 39.16 -6.17
CA GLU A 39 11.38 39.81 -5.02
C GLU A 39 10.43 39.94 -3.83
N ALA A 40 9.12 40.13 -4.10
CA ALA A 40 8.13 40.13 -3.03
C ALA A 40 8.09 38.78 -2.27
N MET A 41 8.11 37.63 -2.97
CA MET A 41 8.11 36.33 -2.31
C MET A 41 9.42 35.99 -1.60
N LYS A 42 10.56 36.41 -2.11
CA LYS A 42 11.85 36.33 -1.39
C LYS A 42 11.79 37.06 -0.05
N GLU A 43 11.25 38.27 -0.09
CA GLU A 43 11.13 39.12 1.11
C GLU A 43 10.08 38.54 2.08
N VAL A 44 8.97 37.98 1.60
CA VAL A 44 8.01 37.22 2.43
C VAL A 44 8.72 36.09 3.17
N SER A 45 9.47 35.25 2.46
CA SER A 45 10.20 34.13 3.07
C SER A 45 11.21 34.58 4.11
N ARG A 46 11.87 35.72 3.89
CA ARG A 46 12.77 36.32 4.88
C ARG A 46 12.02 36.73 6.16
N LEU A 47 10.88 37.40 5.99
CA LEU A 47 10.07 37.92 7.10
C LEU A 47 9.35 36.82 7.88
N GLU A 48 8.94 35.75 7.21
CA GLU A 48 8.35 34.57 7.86
C GLU A 48 9.33 33.82 8.76
N ASN A 49 10.62 33.85 8.43
CA ASN A 49 11.70 33.25 9.22
C ASN A 49 12.27 34.21 10.30
N ASP A 50 11.87 35.48 10.31
CA ASP A 50 12.29 36.43 11.32
C ASP A 50 11.34 36.38 12.54
N SER A 51 11.87 36.02 13.71
CA SER A 51 11.09 35.91 14.95
C SER A 51 10.35 37.20 15.35
N ALA A 52 10.81 38.36 14.94
CA ALA A 52 10.16 39.65 15.19
C ALA A 52 9.01 39.92 14.20
N CYS A 53 9.02 39.28 13.02
CA CYS A 53 8.09 39.56 11.93
C CYS A 53 7.09 38.43 11.65
N GLN A 54 7.40 37.19 12.04
CA GLN A 54 6.59 36.01 11.75
C GLN A 54 5.14 36.04 12.28
N HIS A 55 4.83 36.92 13.24
CA HIS A 55 3.48 37.12 13.79
C HIS A 55 2.77 38.35 13.27
N LEU A 56 3.41 39.10 12.33
CA LEU A 56 2.82 40.30 11.77
C LEU A 56 1.78 39.95 10.70
N LEU A 57 0.52 40.20 11.00
CA LEU A 57 -0.60 40.00 10.07
C LEU A 57 -0.30 40.61 8.68
N LYS A 58 0.32 41.80 8.65
CA LYS A 58 0.63 42.53 7.42
C LYS A 58 1.59 41.80 6.48
N VAL A 59 2.46 40.92 6.97
CA VAL A 59 3.33 40.07 6.13
C VAL A 59 2.46 39.15 5.29
N TYR A 60 1.52 38.45 5.94
CA TYR A 60 0.63 37.46 5.30
C TYR A 60 -0.39 38.12 4.36
N GLU A 61 -0.92 39.28 4.69
CA GLU A 61 -1.77 40.05 3.76
C GLU A 61 -1.02 40.47 2.48
N LEU A 62 0.24 40.87 2.59
CA LEU A 62 1.06 41.21 1.43
C LEU A 62 1.47 39.96 0.63
N ALA A 63 1.75 38.87 1.32
CA ALA A 63 1.99 37.55 0.70
C ALA A 63 0.77 37.06 -0.08
N LEU A 64 -0.42 37.12 0.53
CA LEU A 64 -1.69 36.79 -0.14
C LEU A 64 -1.88 37.62 -1.40
N LYS A 65 -1.70 38.94 -1.31
CA LYS A 65 -1.79 39.85 -2.46
C LYS A 65 -0.79 39.50 -3.56
N THR A 66 0.41 39.09 -3.20
CA THR A 66 1.45 38.67 -4.16
C THR A 66 1.02 37.38 -4.87
N GLN A 67 0.49 36.40 -4.12
CA GLN A 67 0.02 35.14 -4.71
C GLN A 67 -1.19 35.36 -5.65
N ILE A 68 -2.09 36.24 -5.31
CA ILE A 68 -3.19 36.66 -6.21
C ILE A 68 -2.61 37.26 -7.49
N GLN A 69 -1.60 38.12 -7.43
CA GLN A 69 -0.95 38.69 -8.62
C GLN A 69 -0.32 37.60 -9.51
N ILE A 70 0.32 36.62 -8.90
CA ILE A 70 0.92 35.45 -9.62
C ILE A 70 -0.18 34.65 -10.32
N ASN A 71 -1.24 34.34 -9.59
CA ASN A 71 -2.37 33.54 -10.08
C ASN A 71 -3.11 34.26 -11.21
N ASP A 72 -3.39 35.54 -11.07
CA ASP A 72 -4.11 36.32 -12.07
C ASP A 72 -3.39 36.32 -13.43
N VAL A 73 -2.06 36.33 -13.46
CA VAL A 73 -1.28 36.24 -14.72
C VAL A 73 -1.53 34.91 -15.43
N GLU A 74 -1.55 33.81 -14.70
CA GLU A 74 -1.78 32.48 -15.32
C GLU A 74 -3.27 32.26 -15.65
N ASN A 75 -4.20 32.74 -14.83
CA ASN A 75 -5.63 32.71 -15.09
C ASN A 75 -6.01 33.53 -16.34
N GLU A 76 -5.40 34.69 -16.54
CA GLU A 76 -5.63 35.49 -17.77
C GLU A 76 -5.24 34.70 -19.02
N LYS A 77 -4.12 33.96 -18.97
CA LYS A 77 -3.70 33.06 -20.07
C LYS A 77 -4.72 31.98 -20.36
N VAL A 78 -5.25 31.34 -19.29
CA VAL A 78 -6.34 30.33 -19.42
C VAL A 78 -7.57 30.94 -20.08
N TYR A 79 -8.02 32.10 -19.60
CA TYR A 79 -9.19 32.81 -20.16
C TYR A 79 -8.99 33.15 -21.65
N LEU A 80 -7.79 33.60 -22.01
CA LEU A 80 -7.44 33.94 -23.39
C LEU A 80 -7.07 32.71 -24.25
N LYS A 81 -7.23 31.49 -23.73
CA LYS A 81 -6.86 30.22 -24.40
C LYS A 81 -5.39 30.18 -24.85
N LYS A 82 -4.50 30.85 -24.12
CA LYS A 82 -3.06 30.81 -24.32
C LYS A 82 -2.43 29.73 -23.48
N ALA A 83 -1.21 29.31 -23.83
CA ALA A 83 -0.43 28.39 -23.02
C ALA A 83 -0.17 28.99 -21.62
N CYS A 84 -0.64 28.33 -20.59
CA CYS A 84 -0.44 28.68 -19.18
C CYS A 84 0.49 27.69 -18.48
N ASP A 85 1.16 28.15 -17.44
CA ASP A 85 1.87 27.27 -16.52
C ASP A 85 0.88 26.72 -15.47
N THR A 86 0.36 25.54 -15.75
CA THR A 86 -0.65 24.86 -14.91
C THR A 86 -0.12 24.58 -13.49
N VAL A 87 1.17 24.25 -13.36
CA VAL A 87 1.77 24.02 -12.04
C VAL A 87 1.80 25.30 -11.24
N LYS A 88 2.26 26.38 -11.85
CA LYS A 88 2.32 27.71 -11.22
C LYS A 88 0.92 28.24 -10.87
N LEU A 89 -0.08 27.98 -11.74
CA LEU A 89 -1.47 28.32 -11.47
C LEU A 89 -1.99 27.63 -10.20
N PHE A 90 -1.84 26.33 -10.12
CA PHE A 90 -2.38 25.56 -8.99
C PHE A 90 -1.55 25.75 -7.71
N GLU A 91 -0.24 25.91 -7.81
CA GLU A 91 0.59 26.20 -6.64
C GLU A 91 0.28 27.58 -6.06
N SER A 92 0.12 28.61 -6.90
CA SER A 92 -0.29 29.94 -6.41
C SER A 92 -1.70 29.92 -5.82
N THR A 93 -2.61 29.09 -6.35
CA THR A 93 -3.95 28.89 -5.77
C THR A 93 -3.84 28.28 -4.36
N ARG A 94 -3.02 27.23 -4.19
CA ARG A 94 -2.75 26.64 -2.87
C ARG A 94 -2.19 27.66 -1.89
N GLN A 95 -1.24 28.47 -2.34
CA GLN A 95 -0.63 29.52 -1.50
C GLN A 95 -1.65 30.61 -1.09
N ILE A 96 -2.61 30.93 -1.95
CA ILE A 96 -3.73 31.83 -1.59
C ILE A 96 -4.48 31.26 -0.38
N PHE A 97 -4.89 29.97 -0.41
CA PHE A 97 -5.59 29.35 0.71
C PHE A 97 -4.72 29.19 1.95
N PHE A 98 -3.43 28.90 1.79
CA PHE A 98 -2.49 28.86 2.90
C PHE A 98 -2.42 30.21 3.62
N TYR A 99 -2.30 31.31 2.89
CA TYR A 99 -2.24 32.66 3.49
C TYR A 99 -3.58 33.11 4.06
N ILE A 100 -4.70 32.76 3.45
CA ILE A 100 -6.03 32.98 4.03
C ILE A 100 -6.13 32.29 5.39
N HIS A 101 -5.76 31.01 5.47
CA HIS A 101 -5.78 30.26 6.73
C HIS A 101 -4.85 30.85 7.80
N LYS A 102 -3.66 31.31 7.41
CA LYS A 102 -2.73 31.99 8.33
C LYS A 102 -3.29 33.29 8.86
N ILE A 103 -3.88 34.12 7.99
CA ILE A 103 -4.51 35.41 8.36
C ILE A 103 -5.66 35.13 9.32
N ASP A 104 -6.58 34.25 8.98
CA ASP A 104 -7.71 33.87 9.82
C ASP A 104 -7.27 33.41 11.22
N SER A 105 -6.28 32.51 11.28
CA SER A 105 -5.74 32.02 12.56
C SER A 105 -5.17 33.13 13.44
N LEU A 106 -4.42 34.06 12.84
CA LEU A 106 -3.83 35.19 13.58
C LEU A 106 -4.88 36.20 14.03
N GLU A 107 -5.84 36.54 13.17
CA GLU A 107 -6.93 37.45 13.53
C GLU A 107 -7.80 36.89 14.65
N ARG A 108 -8.12 35.58 14.58
CA ARG A 108 -8.87 34.90 15.63
C ARG A 108 -8.16 34.98 16.97
N LEU A 109 -6.87 34.61 17.03
CA LEU A 109 -6.08 34.69 18.24
C LEU A 109 -6.01 36.12 18.82
N GLN A 110 -5.87 37.15 17.96
CA GLN A 110 -5.85 38.54 18.39
C GLN A 110 -7.19 39.01 18.96
N LYS A 111 -8.31 38.59 18.36
CA LYS A 111 -9.65 38.94 18.84
C LYS A 111 -10.02 38.20 20.11
N GLU A 112 -9.70 36.92 20.22
CA GLU A 112 -9.89 36.12 21.44
C GLU A 112 -9.09 36.73 22.61
N ALA A 113 -7.82 37.11 22.38
CA ALA A 113 -7.01 37.80 23.39
C ALA A 113 -7.57 39.16 23.82
N ALA A 114 -8.31 39.82 22.93
CA ALA A 114 -8.99 41.10 23.21
C ALA A 114 -10.42 40.94 23.77
N GLY A 115 -10.89 39.68 23.98
CA GLY A 115 -12.26 39.40 24.44
C GLY A 115 -13.36 39.80 23.45
N LYS A 116 -13.06 39.76 22.14
CA LYS A 116 -13.95 40.17 21.06
C LYS A 116 -14.36 38.96 20.24
N ASP A 117 -15.59 38.96 19.76
CA ASP A 117 -16.07 37.95 18.82
C ASP A 117 -15.32 38.05 17.49
N TYR A 118 -14.96 36.87 16.95
CA TYR A 118 -14.37 36.74 15.64
C TYR A 118 -15.44 36.50 14.58
N LYS A 119 -15.33 37.17 13.45
CA LYS A 119 -16.11 36.91 12.24
C LYS A 119 -15.19 37.12 11.03
N LEU A 120 -15.27 36.17 10.07
CA LEU A 120 -14.53 36.25 8.81
C LEU A 120 -14.92 37.51 8.05
N ASP A 121 -13.94 38.18 7.46
CA ASP A 121 -14.17 39.36 6.64
C ASP A 121 -14.81 38.99 5.29
N LYS A 122 -15.82 39.74 4.86
CA LYS A 122 -16.53 39.55 3.59
C LYS A 122 -15.62 39.58 2.35
N SER A 123 -14.51 40.27 2.38
CA SER A 123 -13.56 40.26 1.26
C SER A 123 -12.81 38.93 1.18
N THR A 124 -12.53 38.30 2.31
CA THR A 124 -11.94 36.98 2.39
C THR A 124 -12.92 35.90 1.96
N GLU A 125 -14.19 35.96 2.37
CA GLU A 125 -15.26 35.07 1.88
C GLU A 125 -15.31 35.06 0.34
N LYS A 126 -15.31 36.24 -0.30
CA LYS A 126 -15.31 36.37 -1.78
C LYS A 126 -14.05 35.81 -2.44
N LEU A 127 -12.89 35.90 -1.79
CA LEU A 127 -11.66 35.28 -2.30
C LEU A 127 -11.76 33.76 -2.26
N ILE A 128 -12.30 33.20 -1.18
CA ILE A 128 -12.54 31.78 -1.04
C ILE A 128 -13.48 31.30 -2.16
N GLU A 129 -14.66 31.92 -2.31
CA GLU A 129 -15.59 31.60 -3.38
C GLU A 129 -14.93 31.62 -4.77
N ARG A 130 -14.12 32.63 -5.04
CA ARG A 130 -13.45 32.79 -6.34
C ARG A 130 -12.45 31.68 -6.66
N TYR A 131 -11.67 31.24 -5.69
CA TYR A 131 -10.52 30.35 -5.93
C TYR A 131 -10.73 28.89 -5.51
N TYR A 132 -11.78 28.56 -4.75
CA TYR A 132 -11.97 27.23 -4.20
C TYR A 132 -12.05 26.14 -5.29
N GLY A 133 -12.79 26.37 -6.34
CA GLY A 133 -12.89 25.42 -7.48
C GLY A 133 -11.52 25.12 -8.10
N ASN A 134 -10.67 26.14 -8.27
CA ASN A 134 -9.31 25.97 -8.79
C ASN A 134 -8.38 25.25 -7.77
N PHE A 135 -8.60 25.45 -6.48
CA PHE A 135 -7.83 24.77 -5.43
C PHE A 135 -8.13 23.27 -5.43
N VAL A 136 -9.39 22.89 -5.46
CA VAL A 136 -9.82 21.48 -5.55
C VAL A 136 -9.34 20.84 -6.86
N ALA A 137 -9.47 21.57 -7.98
CA ALA A 137 -8.98 21.10 -9.27
C ALA A 137 -7.46 20.87 -9.29
N GLY A 138 -6.69 21.75 -8.66
CA GLY A 138 -5.23 21.63 -8.49
C GLY A 138 -4.84 20.41 -7.66
N THR A 139 -5.57 20.15 -6.58
CA THR A 139 -5.37 18.96 -5.75
C THR A 139 -5.53 17.67 -6.57
N ARG A 140 -6.62 17.57 -7.33
CA ARG A 140 -6.87 16.42 -8.22
C ARG A 140 -5.85 16.32 -9.36
N TYR A 141 -5.44 17.44 -9.92
CA TYR A 141 -4.44 17.49 -10.99
C TYR A 141 -3.11 16.92 -10.53
N PHE A 142 -2.59 17.33 -9.38
CA PHE A 142 -1.32 16.83 -8.88
C PHE A 142 -1.39 15.33 -8.54
N TYR A 143 -2.48 14.89 -7.92
CA TYR A 143 -2.67 13.47 -7.62
C TYR A 143 -2.72 12.60 -8.89
N ALA A 144 -3.52 12.99 -9.87
CA ALA A 144 -3.66 12.26 -11.13
C ALA A 144 -2.35 12.22 -11.95
N ARG A 145 -1.46 13.21 -11.75
CA ARG A 145 -0.14 13.27 -12.39
C ARG A 145 0.97 12.65 -11.55
N GLN A 146 0.62 11.95 -10.45
CA GLN A 146 1.57 11.30 -9.54
C GLN A 146 2.61 12.27 -8.95
N LYS A 147 2.28 13.55 -8.89
CA LYS A 147 3.07 14.58 -8.20
C LYS A 147 2.73 14.55 -6.71
N TYR A 148 3.17 13.46 -6.06
CA TYR A 148 2.70 13.11 -4.72
C TYR A 148 3.06 14.14 -3.65
N LYS A 149 4.21 14.84 -3.76
CA LYS A 149 4.59 15.89 -2.82
C LYS A 149 3.65 17.09 -2.88
N GLU A 150 3.34 17.55 -4.08
CA GLU A 150 2.41 18.65 -4.31
C GLU A 150 0.98 18.24 -3.94
N ALA A 151 0.57 17.03 -4.31
CA ALA A 151 -0.74 16.50 -3.96
C ALA A 151 -0.93 16.38 -2.44
N GLN A 152 0.05 15.86 -1.72
CA GLN A 152 0.01 15.73 -0.26
C GLN A 152 -0.16 17.09 0.42
N ARG A 153 0.61 18.11 0.02
CA ARG A 153 0.48 19.46 0.56
C ARG A 153 -0.89 20.08 0.30
N ASN A 154 -1.45 19.85 -0.89
CA ASN A 154 -2.78 20.34 -1.23
C ASN A 154 -3.88 19.62 -0.43
N LEU A 155 -3.76 18.31 -0.28
CA LEU A 155 -4.70 17.48 0.48
C LEU A 155 -4.65 17.81 1.98
N ASP A 156 -3.46 18.00 2.52
CA ASP A 156 -3.27 18.44 3.89
C ASP A 156 -4.03 19.74 4.17
N LEU A 157 -3.83 20.74 3.31
CA LEU A 157 -4.52 22.01 3.44
C LEU A 157 -6.04 21.86 3.20
N LEU A 158 -6.47 21.07 2.21
CA LEU A 158 -7.90 20.84 1.94
C LEU A 158 -8.61 20.20 3.14
N LEU A 159 -8.01 19.20 3.73
CA LEU A 159 -8.55 18.51 4.92
C LEU A 159 -8.60 19.48 6.12
N THR A 160 -7.54 20.23 6.35
CA THR A 160 -7.50 21.25 7.41
C THR A 160 -8.58 22.32 7.23
N LEU A 161 -8.79 22.80 6.01
CA LEU A 161 -9.82 23.81 5.71
C LEU A 161 -11.22 23.25 5.82
N ASN A 162 -11.43 21.98 5.45
CA ASN A 162 -12.74 21.32 5.55
C ASN A 162 -13.15 20.99 6.99
N GLU A 163 -12.19 20.73 7.87
CA GLU A 163 -12.42 20.57 9.31
C GLU A 163 -12.72 21.90 10.00
N GLY A 164 -12.27 23.01 9.41
CA GLY A 164 -12.46 24.36 9.91
C GLY A 164 -13.76 25.03 9.45
N HIS A 165 -13.91 26.30 9.84
CA HIS A 165 -15.07 27.14 9.52
C HIS A 165 -14.88 28.00 8.27
N LEU A 166 -13.73 27.91 7.60
CA LEU A 166 -13.36 28.80 6.48
C LEU A 166 -14.09 28.48 5.18
N ILE A 167 -14.44 27.21 4.96
CA ILE A 167 -15.08 26.78 3.72
C ILE A 167 -16.55 26.44 3.99
N ASP A 168 -17.42 27.22 3.39
CA ASP A 168 -18.85 26.98 3.48
C ASP A 168 -19.24 25.68 2.77
N ASP A 169 -20.19 24.92 3.32
CA ASP A 169 -20.60 23.62 2.78
C ASP A 169 -21.23 23.74 1.39
N ASP A 170 -21.81 24.90 1.07
CA ASP A 170 -22.37 25.15 -0.26
C ASP A 170 -21.30 25.26 -1.37
N LEU A 171 -20.07 25.58 -1.00
CA LEU A 171 -18.94 25.63 -1.94
C LEU A 171 -18.30 24.27 -2.22
N LYS A 172 -18.52 23.30 -1.34
CA LYS A 172 -17.91 21.97 -1.44
C LYS A 172 -18.70 21.10 -2.41
N ASP A 173 -18.04 20.55 -3.43
CA ASP A 173 -18.61 19.46 -4.22
C ASP A 173 -18.61 18.14 -3.41
N GLU A 174 -19.38 17.13 -3.88
CA GLU A 174 -19.50 15.84 -3.19
C GLU A 174 -18.14 15.17 -2.90
N LYS A 175 -17.18 15.33 -3.83
CA LYS A 175 -15.85 14.73 -3.67
C LYS A 175 -15.00 15.47 -2.65
N SER A 176 -15.11 16.79 -2.56
CA SER A 176 -14.40 17.55 -1.52
C SER A 176 -15.02 17.39 -0.13
N LYS A 177 -16.32 17.04 -0.06
CA LYS A 177 -17.00 16.65 1.18
C LYS A 177 -16.60 15.26 1.68
N ASP A 178 -16.15 14.37 0.80
CA ASP A 178 -15.74 13.01 1.18
C ASP A 178 -14.38 13.03 1.90
N VAL A 179 -14.45 13.21 3.21
CA VAL A 179 -13.26 13.27 4.08
C VAL A 179 -12.45 11.99 3.99
N ALA A 180 -13.10 10.82 3.94
CA ALA A 180 -12.40 9.55 3.87
C ALA A 180 -11.65 9.38 2.55
N MET A 181 -12.22 9.81 1.42
CA MET A 181 -11.55 9.81 0.13
C MET A 181 -10.31 10.74 0.14
N ASN A 182 -10.47 11.95 0.65
CA ASN A 182 -9.36 12.91 0.70
C ASN A 182 -8.26 12.45 1.67
N ALA A 183 -8.63 11.85 2.81
CA ALA A 183 -7.70 11.24 3.76
C ALA A 183 -6.97 10.05 3.14
N TYR A 184 -7.64 9.20 2.37
CA TYR A 184 -7.00 8.12 1.64
C TYR A 184 -5.98 8.64 0.61
N MET A 185 -6.37 9.62 -0.20
CA MET A 185 -5.46 10.24 -1.17
C MET A 185 -4.25 10.87 -0.48
N PHE A 186 -4.44 11.54 0.66
CA PHE A 186 -3.35 12.10 1.48
C PHE A 186 -2.40 10.99 1.98
N THR A 187 -2.96 9.95 2.60
CA THR A 187 -2.20 8.82 3.14
C THR A 187 -1.45 8.07 2.04
N TYR A 188 -2.07 7.87 0.88
CA TYR A 188 -1.42 7.27 -0.28
C TYR A 188 -0.26 8.13 -0.81
N CYS A 189 -0.43 9.46 -0.87
CA CYS A 189 0.66 10.37 -1.23
C CYS A 189 1.80 10.31 -0.20
N ALA A 190 1.49 10.28 1.10
CA ALA A 190 2.48 10.16 2.16
C ALA A 190 3.28 8.85 2.04
N PHE A 191 2.59 7.74 1.78
CA PHE A 191 3.21 6.45 1.49
C PHE A 191 4.18 6.52 0.30
N GLN A 192 3.74 7.07 -0.84
CA GLN A 192 4.57 7.21 -2.04
C GLN A 192 5.77 8.15 -1.84
N ASN A 193 5.67 9.10 -0.93
CA ASN A 193 6.75 10.02 -0.58
C ASN A 193 7.72 9.46 0.49
N GLY A 194 7.41 8.31 1.11
CA GLY A 194 8.16 7.78 2.26
C GLY A 194 7.95 8.60 3.55
N ASP A 195 6.87 9.38 3.62
CA ASP A 195 6.49 10.18 4.80
C ASP A 195 5.63 9.32 5.74
N TYR A 196 6.27 8.32 6.35
CA TYR A 196 5.57 7.34 7.17
C TYR A 196 4.98 7.93 8.45
N ALA A 197 5.52 9.05 8.94
CA ALA A 197 4.95 9.74 10.09
C ALA A 197 3.55 10.33 9.79
N ALA A 198 3.33 10.77 8.57
CA ALA A 198 2.05 11.33 8.15
C ALA A 198 0.92 10.28 8.02
N LEU A 199 1.27 8.99 7.86
CA LEU A 199 0.27 7.93 7.72
C LEU A 199 -0.63 7.79 8.95
N GLU A 200 -0.09 7.99 10.15
CA GLU A 200 -0.84 7.80 11.40
C GLU A 200 -2.02 8.77 11.57
N ARG A 201 -2.00 9.92 10.87
CA ARG A 201 -3.00 10.97 11.02
C ARG A 201 -4.44 10.51 10.75
N TYR A 202 -4.65 9.70 9.71
CA TYR A 202 -5.98 9.25 9.29
C TYR A 202 -6.16 7.72 9.39
N LYS A 203 -5.26 7.03 10.04
CA LYS A 203 -5.25 5.57 10.19
C LYS A 203 -6.60 5.02 10.65
N SER A 204 -7.11 5.50 11.79
CA SER A 204 -8.37 5.01 12.36
C SER A 204 -9.56 5.23 11.43
N LEU A 205 -9.61 6.37 10.73
CA LEU A 205 -10.66 6.68 9.76
C LEU A 205 -10.63 5.69 8.59
N LEU A 206 -9.45 5.43 8.02
CA LEU A 206 -9.29 4.59 6.84
C LEU A 206 -9.48 3.10 7.14
N PHE A 207 -9.10 2.64 8.33
CA PHE A 207 -9.39 1.28 8.78
C PHE A 207 -10.89 1.05 9.08
N ALA A 208 -11.65 2.10 9.39
CA ALA A 208 -13.10 2.02 9.59
C ALA A 208 -13.91 2.11 8.28
N ASP A 209 -13.35 2.68 7.22
CA ASP A 209 -14.06 2.86 5.94
C ASP A 209 -13.82 1.65 5.00
N GLN A 210 -14.89 0.89 4.75
CA GLN A 210 -14.85 -0.33 3.94
C GLN A 210 -14.32 -0.11 2.51
N ARG A 211 -14.45 1.08 1.95
CA ARG A 211 -13.96 1.41 0.59
C ARG A 211 -12.43 1.39 0.50
N TYR A 212 -11.75 1.71 1.62
CA TYR A 212 -10.30 1.88 1.66
C TYR A 212 -9.60 0.87 2.55
N TYR A 213 -10.34 0.07 3.31
CA TYR A 213 -9.83 -0.87 4.30
C TYR A 213 -8.77 -1.82 3.72
N GLN A 214 -9.07 -2.50 2.61
CA GLN A 214 -8.16 -3.46 1.98
C GLN A 214 -6.84 -2.81 1.53
N THR A 215 -6.94 -1.69 0.80
CA THR A 215 -5.74 -0.98 0.30
C THR A 215 -4.95 -0.32 1.41
N THR A 216 -5.62 0.13 2.47
CA THR A 216 -4.98 0.65 3.67
C THR A 216 -4.19 -0.45 4.38
N LEU A 217 -4.80 -1.61 4.56
CA LEU A 217 -4.16 -2.76 5.20
C LEU A 217 -2.89 -3.20 4.44
N GLU A 218 -2.95 -3.28 3.10
CA GLU A 218 -1.78 -3.57 2.27
C GLU A 218 -0.69 -2.50 2.42
N MET A 219 -1.08 -1.22 2.40
CA MET A 219 -0.15 -0.09 2.53
C MET A 219 0.60 -0.15 3.87
N TYR A 220 -0.10 -0.41 4.98
CA TYR A 220 0.53 -0.53 6.31
C TYR A 220 1.38 -1.79 6.45
N ALA A 221 1.00 -2.91 5.81
CA ALA A 221 1.85 -4.10 5.75
C ALA A 221 3.18 -3.78 5.04
N ARG A 222 3.13 -3.12 3.87
CA ARG A 222 4.34 -2.71 3.14
C ARG A 222 5.24 -1.78 3.97
N VAL A 223 4.66 -0.80 4.67
CA VAL A 223 5.41 0.11 5.54
C VAL A 223 6.07 -0.64 6.69
N ALA A 224 5.36 -1.60 7.31
CA ALA A 224 5.93 -2.42 8.37
C ALA A 224 7.14 -3.23 7.87
N ASN A 225 7.04 -3.82 6.68
CA ASN A 225 8.15 -4.53 6.03
C ASN A 225 9.33 -3.59 5.73
N ASP A 226 9.08 -2.42 5.14
CA ASP A 226 10.11 -1.43 4.81
C ASP A 226 10.88 -0.94 6.06
N LEU A 227 10.22 -0.90 7.21
CA LEU A 227 10.78 -0.50 8.50
C LEU A 227 11.43 -1.67 9.27
N GLY A 228 11.35 -2.91 8.77
CA GLY A 228 11.85 -4.11 9.46
C GLY A 228 11.06 -4.47 10.72
N HIS A 229 9.77 -4.16 10.76
CA HIS A 229 8.86 -4.48 11.86
C HIS A 229 8.15 -5.81 11.58
N ASP A 230 8.88 -6.92 11.63
CA ASP A 230 8.44 -8.24 11.16
C ASP A 230 7.14 -8.74 11.81
N GLU A 231 6.99 -8.61 13.14
CA GLU A 231 5.78 -9.02 13.87
C GLU A 231 4.54 -8.20 13.43
N VAL A 232 4.73 -6.91 13.18
CA VAL A 232 3.65 -6.02 12.73
C VAL A 232 3.29 -6.33 11.28
N PHE A 233 4.28 -6.60 10.44
CA PHE A 233 4.12 -7.02 9.06
C PHE A 233 3.28 -8.30 8.98
N GLU A 234 3.68 -9.34 9.72
CA GLU A 234 2.94 -10.60 9.77
C GLU A 234 1.49 -10.40 10.24
N THR A 235 1.28 -9.60 11.30
CA THR A 235 -0.07 -9.28 11.80
C THR A 235 -0.96 -8.66 10.72
N TYR A 236 -0.44 -7.74 9.91
CA TYR A 236 -1.20 -7.16 8.81
C TYR A 236 -1.45 -8.15 7.68
N LEU A 237 -0.50 -9.03 7.38
CA LEU A 237 -0.67 -10.08 6.38
C LEU A 237 -1.73 -11.10 6.79
N GLU A 238 -1.69 -11.57 8.04
CA GLU A 238 -2.68 -12.53 8.59
C GLU A 238 -4.09 -11.93 8.53
N LYS A 239 -4.23 -10.67 8.95
CA LYS A 239 -5.51 -9.97 8.88
C LYS A 239 -5.98 -9.80 7.42
N GLY A 240 -5.06 -9.45 6.52
CA GLY A 240 -5.35 -9.29 5.09
C GLY A 240 -5.76 -10.61 4.44
N ALA A 241 -5.08 -11.71 4.74
CA ALA A 241 -5.41 -13.03 4.23
C ALA A 241 -6.74 -13.56 4.77
N ALA A 242 -7.06 -13.26 6.03
CA ALA A 242 -8.34 -13.62 6.65
C ALA A 242 -9.52 -12.87 6.03
N ASP A 243 -9.40 -11.54 5.88
CA ASP A 243 -10.49 -10.69 5.39
C ASP A 243 -10.62 -10.72 3.84
N PHE A 244 -9.52 -11.01 3.12
CA PHE A 244 -9.42 -10.98 1.66
C PHE A 244 -8.66 -12.19 1.12
N PRO A 245 -9.20 -13.42 1.23
CA PRO A 245 -8.49 -14.66 0.90
C PRO A 245 -8.00 -14.75 -0.55
N LEU A 246 -8.66 -14.05 -1.48
CA LEU A 246 -8.27 -14.05 -2.90
C LEU A 246 -7.31 -12.90 -3.26
N HIS A 247 -6.89 -12.09 -2.30
CA HIS A 247 -5.96 -10.99 -2.55
C HIS A 247 -4.52 -11.51 -2.64
N ALA A 248 -3.94 -11.42 -3.85
CA ALA A 248 -2.65 -12.04 -4.17
C ALA A 248 -1.51 -11.61 -3.24
N TYR A 249 -1.42 -10.32 -2.90
CA TYR A 249 -0.35 -9.80 -2.05
C TYR A 249 -0.33 -10.48 -0.67
N PHE A 250 -1.47 -10.51 0.03
CA PHE A 250 -1.53 -11.10 1.38
C PHE A 250 -1.23 -12.60 1.36
N PHE A 251 -1.77 -13.30 0.37
CA PHE A 251 -1.51 -14.73 0.22
C PHE A 251 -0.04 -15.02 -0.11
N ASP A 252 0.52 -14.35 -1.12
CA ASP A 252 1.87 -14.63 -1.61
C ASP A 252 2.94 -14.31 -0.55
N GLU A 253 2.82 -13.16 0.14
CA GLU A 253 3.76 -12.75 1.20
C GLU A 253 3.66 -13.67 2.42
N LEU A 254 2.44 -13.98 2.89
CA LEU A 254 2.24 -14.83 4.05
C LEU A 254 2.67 -16.27 3.79
N ALA A 255 2.37 -16.80 2.59
CA ALA A 255 2.83 -18.13 2.18
C ALA A 255 4.36 -18.20 2.13
N SER A 256 5.02 -17.16 1.59
CA SER A 256 6.48 -17.07 1.56
C SER A 256 7.10 -17.05 2.95
N LEU A 257 6.51 -16.28 3.86
CA LEU A 257 6.94 -16.20 5.26
C LEU A 257 6.80 -17.57 5.95
N TYR A 258 5.64 -18.21 5.86
CA TYR A 258 5.38 -19.51 6.51
C TYR A 258 6.24 -20.64 5.94
N VAL A 259 6.51 -20.62 4.63
CA VAL A 259 7.41 -21.62 4.00
C VAL A 259 8.85 -21.41 4.44
N ALA A 260 9.33 -20.15 4.51
CA ALA A 260 10.69 -19.83 4.96
C ALA A 260 10.94 -20.24 6.41
N ASP A 261 9.93 -20.10 7.26
CA ASP A 261 9.99 -20.48 8.68
C ASP A 261 9.60 -21.93 8.95
N GLU A 262 9.38 -22.75 7.91
CA GLU A 262 8.94 -24.14 8.01
C GLU A 262 7.63 -24.33 8.81
N ARG A 263 6.78 -23.31 8.82
CA ARG A 263 5.48 -23.31 9.50
C ARG A 263 4.41 -23.99 8.64
N PHE A 264 4.63 -25.26 8.32
CA PHE A 264 3.80 -26.00 7.35
C PHE A 264 2.34 -26.20 7.79
N ALA A 265 2.04 -26.20 9.08
CA ALA A 265 0.66 -26.23 9.56
C ALA A 265 -0.11 -24.98 9.12
N GLN A 266 0.49 -23.79 9.33
CA GLN A 266 -0.10 -22.53 8.91
C GLN A 266 -0.20 -22.41 7.37
N CYS A 267 0.75 -23.01 6.63
CA CYS A 267 0.64 -23.11 5.16
C CYS A 267 -0.62 -23.90 4.74
N VAL A 268 -0.94 -25.00 5.43
CA VAL A 268 -2.15 -25.78 5.15
C VAL A 268 -3.39 -24.97 5.46
N ASP A 269 -3.46 -24.32 6.63
CA ASP A 269 -4.60 -23.51 7.05
C ASP A 269 -4.85 -22.35 6.08
N LEU A 270 -3.78 -21.64 5.69
CA LEU A 270 -3.83 -20.54 4.72
C LEU A 270 -4.35 -21.04 3.35
N ALA A 271 -3.80 -22.17 2.87
CA ALA A 271 -4.23 -22.74 1.60
C ALA A 271 -5.71 -23.19 1.65
N ASP A 272 -6.15 -23.81 2.75
CA ASP A 272 -7.53 -24.23 2.94
C ASP A 272 -8.50 -23.05 2.96
N HIS A 273 -8.11 -21.94 3.59
CA HIS A 273 -8.90 -20.71 3.59
C HIS A 273 -9.10 -20.17 2.16
N VAL A 274 -8.05 -20.14 1.35
CA VAL A 274 -8.15 -19.75 -0.07
C VAL A 274 -8.97 -20.75 -0.88
N LEU A 275 -8.76 -22.06 -0.69
CA LEU A 275 -9.48 -23.10 -1.42
C LEU A 275 -10.98 -23.15 -1.09
N ALA A 276 -11.38 -22.67 0.10
CA ALA A 276 -12.79 -22.49 0.44
C ALA A 276 -13.45 -21.36 -0.37
N ALA A 277 -12.69 -20.30 -0.72
CA ALA A 277 -13.17 -19.18 -1.52
C ALA A 277 -13.03 -19.45 -3.04
N ASP A 278 -11.94 -20.07 -3.46
CA ASP A 278 -11.66 -20.49 -4.84
C ASP A 278 -11.06 -21.90 -4.86
N SER A 279 -11.93 -22.90 -5.06
CA SER A 279 -11.54 -24.30 -5.07
C SER A 279 -10.60 -24.70 -6.21
N MET A 280 -10.39 -23.82 -7.21
CA MET A 280 -9.52 -24.06 -8.38
C MET A 280 -8.20 -23.29 -8.30
N SER A 281 -7.90 -22.62 -7.21
CA SER A 281 -6.64 -21.90 -7.01
C SER A 281 -5.43 -22.84 -7.06
N LEU A 282 -4.70 -22.82 -8.17
CA LEU A 282 -3.49 -23.64 -8.35
C LEU A 282 -2.40 -23.31 -7.33
N LYS A 283 -2.23 -22.03 -6.99
CA LYS A 283 -1.27 -21.57 -5.98
C LYS A 283 -1.57 -22.17 -4.60
N ALA A 284 -2.85 -22.13 -4.20
CA ALA A 284 -3.27 -22.66 -2.91
C ALA A 284 -3.16 -24.21 -2.88
N MET A 285 -3.53 -24.89 -3.97
CA MET A 285 -3.31 -26.35 -4.07
C MET A 285 -1.82 -26.69 -3.95
N TYR A 286 -0.95 -25.91 -4.61
CA TYR A 286 0.50 -26.13 -4.54
C TYR A 286 1.05 -25.89 -3.13
N LEU A 287 0.68 -24.79 -2.49
CA LEU A 287 1.09 -24.49 -1.11
C LEU A 287 0.67 -25.63 -0.17
N LYS A 288 -0.57 -26.11 -0.30
CA LYS A 288 -1.08 -27.23 0.50
C LYS A 288 -0.31 -28.53 0.22
N ALA A 289 -0.09 -28.88 -1.05
CA ALA A 289 0.65 -30.08 -1.42
C ALA A 289 2.09 -30.04 -0.89
N HIS A 290 2.77 -28.89 -1.01
CA HIS A 290 4.12 -28.67 -0.51
C HIS A 290 4.18 -28.83 1.02
N ALA A 291 3.27 -28.18 1.73
CA ALA A 291 3.23 -28.24 3.19
C ALA A 291 2.93 -29.66 3.69
N LEU A 292 1.96 -30.35 3.09
CA LEU A 292 1.63 -31.73 3.45
C LEU A 292 2.77 -32.71 3.12
N TYR A 293 3.54 -32.45 2.06
CA TYR A 293 4.72 -33.23 1.73
C TYR A 293 5.78 -33.13 2.85
N HIS A 294 6.07 -31.93 3.32
CA HIS A 294 7.04 -31.72 4.41
C HIS A 294 6.55 -32.19 5.78
N LYS A 295 5.23 -32.25 5.97
CA LYS A 295 4.61 -32.83 7.18
C LYS A 295 4.51 -34.37 7.14
N ASP A 296 4.90 -35.02 6.05
CA ASP A 296 4.70 -36.46 5.78
C ASP A 296 3.22 -36.91 5.86
N GLU A 297 2.30 -36.00 5.57
CA GLU A 297 0.86 -36.32 5.51
C GLU A 297 0.49 -36.95 4.15
N GLN A 298 0.92 -38.19 3.95
CA GLN A 298 0.97 -38.86 2.63
C GLN A 298 -0.37 -38.92 1.92
N ALA A 299 -1.44 -39.35 2.59
CA ALA A 299 -2.76 -39.53 1.96
C ALA A 299 -3.34 -38.21 1.44
N ALA A 300 -3.31 -37.16 2.27
CA ALA A 300 -3.81 -35.83 1.91
C ALA A 300 -2.93 -35.18 0.83
N CYS A 301 -1.59 -35.36 0.90
CA CYS A 301 -0.67 -34.87 -0.11
C CYS A 301 -0.91 -35.54 -1.48
N ILE A 302 -1.13 -36.85 -1.54
CA ILE A 302 -1.45 -37.55 -2.78
C ILE A 302 -2.76 -37.00 -3.39
N GLU A 303 -3.78 -36.80 -2.59
CA GLU A 303 -5.08 -36.31 -3.06
C GLU A 303 -4.95 -34.91 -3.68
N ILE A 304 -4.39 -33.96 -2.94
CA ILE A 304 -4.26 -32.58 -3.43
C ILE A 304 -3.28 -32.46 -4.60
N SER A 305 -2.19 -33.24 -4.60
CA SER A 305 -1.22 -33.26 -5.70
C SER A 305 -1.83 -33.81 -7.00
N LYS A 306 -2.63 -34.85 -6.94
CA LYS A 306 -3.37 -35.38 -8.12
C LYS A 306 -4.34 -34.32 -8.66
N ARG A 307 -5.10 -33.68 -7.78
CA ARG A 307 -6.04 -32.64 -8.14
C ARG A 307 -5.31 -31.43 -8.79
N LEU A 308 -4.14 -31.05 -8.26
CA LEU A 308 -3.32 -29.99 -8.85
C LEU A 308 -2.79 -30.40 -10.23
N VAL A 309 -2.26 -31.63 -10.38
CA VAL A 309 -1.75 -32.12 -11.68
C VAL A 309 -2.85 -32.15 -12.75
N ASP A 310 -4.08 -32.49 -12.38
CA ASP A 310 -5.21 -32.53 -13.31
C ASP A 310 -5.69 -31.12 -13.70
N ALA A 311 -5.58 -30.13 -12.80
CA ALA A 311 -5.99 -28.77 -13.03
C ALA A 311 -4.92 -27.92 -13.73
N ASP A 312 -3.63 -28.24 -13.54
CA ASP A 312 -2.48 -27.47 -14.06
C ASP A 312 -2.10 -27.90 -15.49
N ALA A 313 -2.90 -27.50 -16.46
CA ALA A 313 -2.65 -27.81 -17.87
C ALA A 313 -1.33 -27.23 -18.42
N GLN A 314 -0.79 -26.20 -17.80
CA GLN A 314 0.46 -25.54 -18.22
C GLN A 314 1.70 -26.10 -17.50
N HIS A 315 1.51 -27.02 -16.57
CA HIS A 315 2.59 -27.63 -15.77
C HIS A 315 3.42 -26.60 -15.00
N THR A 316 2.76 -25.59 -14.45
CA THR A 316 3.36 -24.52 -13.64
C THR A 316 3.99 -25.06 -12.36
N TYR A 317 3.43 -26.15 -11.81
CA TYR A 317 3.83 -26.79 -10.56
C TYR A 317 4.24 -28.26 -10.75
N PRO A 318 5.38 -28.51 -11.42
CA PRO A 318 5.82 -29.87 -11.74
C PRO A 318 6.08 -30.74 -10.52
N GLU A 319 6.46 -30.14 -9.36
CA GLU A 319 6.71 -30.82 -8.10
C GLU A 319 5.49 -31.61 -7.57
N ALA A 320 4.28 -31.22 -7.92
CA ALA A 320 3.08 -31.96 -7.56
C ALA A 320 3.11 -33.41 -8.10
N ASN A 321 3.70 -33.62 -9.28
CA ASN A 321 3.92 -34.94 -9.83
C ASN A 321 4.90 -35.77 -8.99
N PHE A 322 5.97 -35.13 -8.50
CA PHE A 322 6.94 -35.77 -7.62
C PHE A 322 6.31 -36.17 -6.29
N TYR A 323 5.60 -35.26 -5.64
CA TYR A 323 4.94 -35.50 -4.35
C TYR A 323 3.94 -36.66 -4.44
N ALA A 324 3.07 -36.66 -5.46
CA ALA A 324 2.15 -37.75 -5.69
C ALA A 324 2.88 -39.09 -5.95
N GLY A 325 3.84 -39.09 -6.86
CA GLY A 325 4.59 -40.28 -7.25
C GLY A 325 5.37 -40.88 -6.09
N GLN A 326 6.09 -40.07 -5.31
CA GLN A 326 6.87 -40.51 -4.16
C GLN A 326 5.98 -41.12 -3.07
N PHE A 327 4.93 -40.44 -2.67
CA PHE A 327 4.07 -40.92 -1.59
C PHE A 327 3.22 -42.15 -2.01
N ILE A 328 2.88 -42.26 -3.28
CA ILE A 328 2.31 -43.53 -3.80
C ILE A 328 3.34 -44.65 -3.66
N MET A 329 4.61 -44.40 -4.02
CA MET A 329 5.67 -45.42 -3.90
C MET A 329 5.98 -45.81 -2.46
N ASN A 330 5.84 -44.91 -1.49
CA ASN A 330 6.02 -45.22 -0.07
C ASN A 330 5.06 -46.32 0.42
N LYS A 331 3.90 -46.52 -0.23
CA LYS A 331 3.00 -47.62 0.08
C LYS A 331 3.66 -48.97 -0.10
N LEU A 332 4.72 -49.09 -0.91
CA LEU A 332 5.45 -50.38 -1.06
C LEU A 332 6.08 -50.85 0.25
N GLU A 333 6.44 -49.93 1.15
CA GLU A 333 7.08 -50.24 2.43
C GLU A 333 6.09 -50.91 3.41
N THR A 334 4.81 -50.72 3.19
CA THR A 334 3.75 -51.34 4.03
C THR A 334 3.35 -52.74 3.54
N ILE A 335 3.78 -53.15 2.35
CA ILE A 335 3.42 -54.45 1.75
C ILE A 335 4.36 -55.52 2.26
N TYR A 336 3.84 -56.39 3.09
CA TYR A 336 4.58 -57.59 3.51
C TYR A 336 4.68 -58.63 2.38
N VAL A 337 5.89 -58.94 1.95
CA VAL A 337 6.15 -59.99 0.93
C VAL A 337 6.59 -61.29 1.63
N PRO A 338 5.78 -62.34 1.62
CA PRO A 338 6.16 -63.64 2.21
C PRO A 338 7.39 -64.25 1.53
N THR A 339 8.23 -64.93 2.30
CA THR A 339 9.45 -65.61 1.80
C THR A 339 9.16 -66.82 0.90
N ARG A 340 8.00 -67.45 1.04
CA ARG A 340 7.63 -68.61 0.22
C ARG A 340 7.15 -68.20 -1.18
N ILE A 341 8.08 -68.22 -2.12
CA ILE A 341 7.85 -67.89 -3.55
C ILE A 341 6.74 -68.81 -4.10
N GLY A 342 5.83 -68.20 -4.88
CA GLY A 342 4.69 -68.94 -5.50
C GLY A 342 3.52 -69.21 -4.55
N SER A 343 3.60 -68.94 -3.29
CA SER A 343 2.44 -69.00 -2.40
C SER A 343 1.36 -67.99 -2.81
N LYS A 344 0.11 -68.28 -2.49
CA LYS A 344 -1.00 -67.35 -2.77
C LYS A 344 -0.75 -65.98 -2.22
N ASN A 345 -0.24 -65.88 -1.00
CA ASN A 345 0.05 -64.60 -0.36
C ASN A 345 1.24 -63.88 -1.03
N PHE A 346 2.26 -64.62 -1.51
CA PHE A 346 3.36 -64.01 -2.29
C PHE A 346 2.83 -63.40 -3.60
N VAL A 347 1.98 -64.11 -4.34
CA VAL A 347 1.41 -63.63 -5.59
C VAL A 347 0.50 -62.43 -5.35
N MET A 348 -0.29 -62.45 -4.28
CA MET A 348 -1.11 -61.29 -3.89
C MET A 348 -0.27 -60.05 -3.57
N ALA A 349 0.81 -60.19 -2.75
CA ALA A 349 1.69 -59.10 -2.43
C ALA A 349 2.39 -58.50 -3.68
N LYS A 350 2.89 -59.37 -4.58
CA LYS A 350 3.49 -58.91 -5.85
C LYS A 350 2.49 -58.20 -6.77
N ASN A 351 1.24 -58.67 -6.81
CA ASN A 351 0.19 -57.96 -7.57
C ASN A 351 -0.14 -56.60 -6.98
N GLU A 352 -0.14 -56.48 -5.65
CA GLU A 352 -0.33 -55.21 -4.97
C GLU A 352 0.83 -54.23 -5.23
N MET A 353 2.08 -54.69 -5.15
CA MET A 353 3.26 -53.90 -5.52
C MET A 353 3.18 -53.39 -6.97
N LYS A 354 2.82 -54.24 -7.92
CA LYS A 354 2.61 -53.84 -9.32
C LYS A 354 1.52 -52.77 -9.46
N LYS A 355 0.46 -52.86 -8.68
CA LYS A 355 -0.62 -51.87 -8.66
C LYS A 355 -0.14 -50.50 -8.20
N VAL A 356 0.62 -50.46 -7.10
CA VAL A 356 1.24 -49.24 -6.59
C VAL A 356 2.19 -48.65 -7.62
N CYS A 357 3.09 -49.45 -8.21
CA CYS A 357 4.01 -48.98 -9.25
C CYS A 357 3.28 -48.44 -10.49
N SER A 358 2.22 -49.13 -10.93
CA SER A 358 1.41 -48.65 -12.06
C SER A 358 0.71 -47.32 -11.79
N GLU A 359 0.27 -47.10 -10.55
CA GLU A 359 -0.34 -45.83 -10.12
C GLU A 359 0.69 -44.69 -10.08
N ALA A 360 1.90 -44.93 -9.54
CA ALA A 360 2.95 -43.94 -9.41
C ALA A 360 3.60 -43.54 -10.74
N ARG A 361 3.73 -44.49 -11.67
CA ARG A 361 4.46 -44.36 -12.93
C ARG A 361 4.16 -43.07 -13.72
N PRO A 362 2.88 -42.77 -14.07
CA PRO A 362 2.57 -41.59 -14.90
C PRO A 362 3.00 -40.26 -14.27
N TYR A 363 2.97 -40.15 -12.95
CA TYR A 363 3.42 -38.97 -12.23
C TYR A 363 4.95 -38.84 -12.27
N LEU A 364 5.69 -39.88 -11.99
CA LEU A 364 7.15 -39.91 -12.00
C LEU A 364 7.74 -39.72 -13.40
N GLU A 365 7.16 -40.31 -14.43
CA GLU A 365 7.55 -40.13 -15.82
C GLU A 365 7.29 -38.69 -16.28
N ARG A 366 6.15 -38.10 -15.88
CA ARG A 366 5.86 -36.67 -16.17
C ARG A 366 6.83 -35.76 -15.44
N TYR A 367 7.14 -36.03 -14.18
CA TYR A 367 8.12 -35.26 -13.43
C TYR A 367 9.52 -35.30 -14.06
N ARG A 368 9.99 -36.50 -14.44
CA ARG A 368 11.25 -36.69 -15.20
C ARG A 368 11.28 -35.84 -16.46
N LYS A 369 10.17 -35.81 -17.20
CA LYS A 369 10.07 -35.01 -18.46
C LYS A 369 10.11 -33.51 -18.19
N LEU A 370 9.45 -33.04 -17.15
CA LEU A 370 9.36 -31.62 -16.79
C LEU A 370 10.62 -31.11 -16.09
N CYS A 371 11.23 -31.96 -15.25
CA CYS A 371 12.37 -31.63 -14.41
C CYS A 371 13.55 -32.60 -14.62
N PRO A 372 14.13 -32.70 -15.83
CA PRO A 372 15.18 -33.68 -16.12
C PRO A 372 16.46 -33.49 -15.30
N SER A 373 16.71 -32.28 -14.82
CA SER A 373 17.87 -31.97 -13.95
C SER A 373 17.74 -32.50 -12.54
N GLN A 374 16.53 -32.81 -12.06
CA GLN A 374 16.28 -33.33 -10.69
C GLN A 374 16.41 -34.87 -10.64
N ARG A 375 17.51 -35.37 -11.22
CA ARG A 375 17.76 -36.81 -11.38
C ARG A 375 17.71 -37.58 -10.07
N GLU A 376 18.25 -37.05 -9.03
CA GLU A 376 18.29 -37.66 -7.68
C GLU A 376 16.90 -37.90 -7.08
N LYS A 377 15.90 -37.18 -7.52
CA LYS A 377 14.51 -37.37 -7.07
C LYS A 377 13.77 -38.43 -7.85
N TRP A 378 13.84 -38.41 -9.18
CA TRP A 378 13.03 -39.29 -10.01
C TRP A 378 13.71 -40.63 -10.37
N ALA A 379 15.05 -40.69 -10.50
CA ALA A 379 15.71 -41.88 -11.00
C ALA A 379 15.58 -43.08 -10.04
N PRO A 380 15.80 -42.97 -8.73
CA PRO A 380 15.62 -44.12 -7.81
C PRO A 380 14.19 -44.64 -7.77
N LEU A 381 13.19 -43.77 -7.90
CA LEU A 381 11.78 -44.14 -7.89
C LEU A 381 11.39 -44.87 -9.18
N LEU A 382 11.77 -44.31 -10.33
CA LEU A 382 11.50 -44.94 -11.64
C LEU A 382 12.25 -46.26 -11.82
N TYR A 383 13.47 -46.37 -11.27
CA TYR A 383 14.19 -47.67 -11.26
C TYR A 383 13.35 -48.74 -10.58
N LYS A 384 12.80 -48.49 -9.38
CA LYS A 384 11.94 -49.42 -8.67
C LYS A 384 10.64 -49.72 -9.46
N VAL A 385 10.02 -48.71 -10.04
CA VAL A 385 8.82 -48.83 -10.86
C VAL A 385 9.05 -49.75 -12.05
N TYR A 386 10.08 -49.51 -12.84
CA TYR A 386 10.35 -50.28 -14.07
C TYR A 386 10.76 -51.71 -13.76
N LEU A 387 11.52 -51.91 -12.67
CA LEU A 387 11.88 -53.25 -12.19
C LEU A 387 10.64 -54.08 -11.83
N GLU A 388 9.74 -53.53 -10.97
CA GLU A 388 8.55 -54.29 -10.52
C GLU A 388 7.51 -54.50 -11.65
N LEU A 389 7.47 -53.62 -12.65
CA LEU A 389 6.58 -53.74 -13.79
C LEU A 389 7.14 -54.57 -14.95
N ASN A 390 8.40 -55.06 -14.84
CA ASN A 390 9.14 -55.77 -15.91
C ASN A 390 9.22 -54.96 -17.21
N MET A 391 9.51 -53.68 -17.12
CA MET A 391 9.66 -52.78 -18.27
C MET A 391 11.14 -52.71 -18.70
N GLY A 392 11.57 -53.75 -19.47
CA GLY A 392 12.98 -53.94 -19.83
C GLY A 392 13.69 -52.76 -20.48
N PRO A 393 13.16 -52.20 -21.58
CA PRO A 393 13.80 -51.03 -22.24
C PRO A 393 13.90 -49.82 -21.36
N GLU A 394 12.84 -49.48 -20.60
CA GLU A 394 12.82 -48.33 -19.68
C GLU A 394 13.72 -48.58 -18.48
N PHE A 395 13.83 -49.82 -18.02
CA PHE A 395 14.75 -50.22 -16.96
C PHE A 395 16.21 -50.05 -17.39
N GLU A 396 16.58 -50.48 -18.59
CA GLU A 396 17.92 -50.32 -19.14
C GLU A 396 18.26 -48.82 -19.30
N ASP A 397 17.30 -48.01 -19.73
CA ASP A 397 17.51 -46.58 -19.84
C ASP A 397 17.73 -45.93 -18.48
N ILE A 398 16.89 -46.25 -17.46
CA ILE A 398 17.02 -45.64 -16.14
C ILE A 398 18.31 -46.03 -15.41
N CYS A 399 18.86 -47.24 -15.66
CA CYS A 399 20.13 -47.67 -15.10
C CYS A 399 21.31 -46.75 -15.46
N ARG A 400 21.24 -45.98 -16.56
CA ARG A 400 22.28 -45.01 -16.96
C ARG A 400 22.28 -43.77 -16.05
N TYR A 401 21.26 -43.61 -15.26
CA TYR A 401 21.09 -42.45 -14.36
C TYR A 401 21.30 -42.81 -12.88
N MET A 402 21.48 -44.10 -12.58
CA MET A 402 21.82 -44.58 -11.25
C MET A 402 23.32 -44.51 -11.04
#